data_00e0de66732aec086b78dac77fe9f43a
#
_entry.id   00e0de66732aec086b78dac77fe9f43a
#
_cell.length_a   1.000
_cell.length_b   1.000
_cell.length_c   1.000
_cell.angle_alpha   90.00
_cell.angle_beta   90.00
_cell.angle_gamma   90.00
#
_symmetry.space_group_name_H-M   'P 1'
#
loop_
_entity.id
_entity.type
_entity.pdbx_description
1 polymer ?
#
loop_
_entity_poly.entity_id
_entity_poly.type
_entity_poly.pdbx_seq_one_letter_code
_entity_poly.pdbx_strand_id
1 'polypeptide(L)'
;MKVAVIILNYNSSADCCKCVTDLKQQEGVELEIIIVDNCSRTGDALAVEKLAAEQGCTFIAAAENRGYNAGNNIGLRYTIEILKNYIVDSYVEIPCNLNDLYKYG
;
A
#
# COMPACT_ATOMS: atom_id res chain seq x y z
N MET A 1 8.23 -0.82 -18.28
CA MET A 1 7.98 0.26 -17.30
C MET A 1 7.76 -0.35 -15.92
N LYS A 2 8.42 0.19 -14.94
CA LYS A 2 8.26 -0.24 -13.54
C LYS A 2 7.56 0.86 -12.74
N VAL A 3 6.47 0.50 -12.07
CA VAL A 3 5.65 1.44 -11.29
C VAL A 3 5.56 0.97 -9.85
N ALA A 4 5.85 1.87 -8.92
CA ALA A 4 5.61 1.62 -7.50
C ALA A 4 4.16 1.97 -7.18
N VAL A 5 3.45 1.05 -6.58
CA VAL A 5 2.05 1.27 -6.17
C VAL A 5 2.00 1.25 -4.65
N ILE A 6 1.64 2.38 -4.07
CA ILE A 6 1.52 2.54 -2.62
C ILE A 6 0.04 2.42 -2.27
N ILE A 7 -0.30 1.37 -1.56
CA ILE A 7 -1.68 1.12 -1.11
C ILE A 7 -1.76 1.43 0.38
N LEU A 8 -2.64 2.36 0.73
CA LEU A 8 -2.87 2.70 2.13
C LEU A 8 -4.09 1.94 2.64
N ASN A 9 -3.90 1.10 3.65
CA ASN A 9 -4.97 0.36 4.29
C ASN A 9 -5.27 0.90 5.68
N TYR A 10 -6.56 1.10 5.96
CA TYR A 10 -7.03 1.39 7.30
C TYR A 10 -8.38 0.70 7.50
N ASN A 11 -8.37 -0.39 8.25
CA ASN A 11 -9.57 -1.20 8.55
C ASN A 11 -10.36 -1.61 7.32
N SER A 12 -9.66 -1.89 6.20
CA SER A 12 -10.28 -2.16 4.90
C SER A 12 -9.59 -3.34 4.20
N SER A 13 -9.28 -4.40 4.96
CA SER A 13 -8.52 -5.54 4.41
C SER A 13 -9.19 -6.21 3.21
N ALA A 14 -10.53 -6.29 3.18
CA ALA A 14 -11.24 -6.86 2.04
C ALA A 14 -11.04 -6.03 0.78
N ASP A 15 -11.11 -4.70 0.89
CA ASP A 15 -10.88 -3.79 -0.23
C ASP A 15 -9.42 -3.83 -0.68
N CYS A 16 -8.50 -3.95 0.27
CA CYS A 16 -7.08 -4.08 -0.02
C CYS A 16 -6.80 -5.36 -0.81
N CYS A 17 -7.40 -6.48 -0.41
CA CYS A 17 -7.28 -7.75 -1.10
C CYS A 17 -7.75 -7.63 -2.55
N LYS A 18 -8.91 -7.02 -2.76
CA LYS A 18 -9.45 -6.81 -4.09
C LYS A 18 -8.53 -5.94 -4.94
N CYS A 19 -8.02 -4.85 -4.36
CA CYS A 19 -7.12 -3.94 -5.03
C CYS A 19 -5.85 -4.67 -5.50
N VAL A 20 -5.22 -5.46 -4.63
CA VAL A 20 -4.03 -6.23 -4.98
C VAL A 20 -4.33 -7.24 -6.07
N THR A 21 -5.46 -7.96 -5.96
CA THR A 21 -5.87 -8.93 -6.96
C THR A 21 -6.03 -8.28 -8.33
N ASP A 22 -6.69 -7.13 -8.40
CA ASP A 22 -6.88 -6.40 -9.64
C ASP A 22 -5.55 -5.91 -10.21
N LEU A 23 -4.66 -5.40 -9.37
CA LEU A 23 -3.34 -4.93 -9.80
C LEU A 23 -2.49 -6.06 -10.37
N LYS A 24 -2.56 -7.26 -9.79
CA LYS A 24 -1.80 -8.42 -10.25
C LYS A 24 -2.22 -8.90 -11.64
N GLN A 25 -3.38 -8.48 -12.13
CA GLN A 25 -3.88 -8.82 -13.45
C GLN A 25 -3.40 -7.86 -14.54
N GLN A 26 -2.72 -6.78 -14.19
CA GLN A 26 -2.20 -5.82 -15.16
C GLN A 26 -1.09 -6.42 -15.98
N GLU A 27 -1.12 -6.17 -17.29
CA GLU A 27 -0.11 -6.65 -18.24
C GLU A 27 0.71 -5.49 -18.79
N GLY A 28 1.96 -5.78 -19.18
CA GLY A 28 2.83 -4.79 -19.80
C GLY A 28 3.47 -3.80 -18.83
N VAL A 29 3.21 -3.95 -17.54
CA VAL A 29 3.75 -3.07 -16.49
C VAL A 29 4.30 -3.94 -15.37
N GLU A 30 5.50 -3.64 -14.92
CA GLU A 30 6.08 -4.29 -13.75
C GLU A 30 5.70 -3.48 -12.51
N LEU A 31 5.00 -4.11 -11.57
CA LEU A 31 4.51 -3.42 -10.38
C LEU A 31 5.30 -3.81 -9.14
N GLU A 32 5.69 -2.79 -8.38
CA GLU A 32 6.24 -2.95 -7.03
C GLU A 32 5.16 -2.47 -6.08
N ILE A 33 4.48 -3.41 -5.42
CA ILE A 33 3.33 -3.07 -4.56
C ILE A 33 3.77 -2.94 -3.11
N ILE A 34 3.55 -1.77 -2.53
CA ILE A 34 3.86 -1.46 -1.14
C ILE A 34 2.55 -1.19 -0.41
N ILE A 35 2.22 -2.03 0.57
CA ILE A 35 1.01 -1.84 1.37
C ILE A 35 1.42 -1.23 2.70
N VAL A 36 0.90 -0.04 2.98
CA VAL A 36 1.09 0.62 4.27
C VAL A 36 -0.19 0.44 5.09
N ASP A 37 -0.06 -0.21 6.25
CA ASP A 37 -1.18 -0.32 7.18
C ASP A 37 -1.13 0.86 8.15
N ASN A 38 -2.17 1.67 8.14
CA ASN A 38 -2.22 2.94 8.86
C ASN A 38 -2.77 2.75 10.28
N CYS A 39 -2.21 1.79 11.00
CA CYS A 39 -2.58 1.44 12.36
C CYS A 39 -4.02 0.96 12.47
N SER A 40 -4.36 -0.06 11.67
CA SER A 40 -5.67 -0.72 11.70
C SER A 40 -5.84 -1.55 12.97
N ARG A 41 -7.09 -1.99 13.22
CA ARG A 41 -7.36 -2.98 14.27
C ARG A 41 -6.51 -4.23 14.01
N THR A 42 -6.12 -4.92 15.07
CA THR A 42 -5.19 -6.03 15.01
C THR A 42 -5.57 -7.10 13.98
N GLY A 43 -6.83 -7.53 13.97
CA GLY A 43 -7.28 -8.55 13.02
C GLY A 43 -7.19 -8.10 11.56
N ASP A 44 -7.51 -6.84 11.30
CA ASP A 44 -7.43 -6.28 9.95
C ASP A 44 -5.97 -6.15 9.50
N ALA A 45 -5.11 -5.64 10.37
CA ALA A 45 -3.68 -5.49 10.09
C ALA A 45 -3.03 -6.85 9.80
N LEU A 46 -3.36 -7.87 10.58
CA LEU A 46 -2.84 -9.23 10.37
C LEU A 46 -3.31 -9.81 9.04
N ALA A 47 -4.56 -9.57 8.66
CA ALA A 47 -5.09 -10.03 7.37
C ALA A 47 -4.34 -9.41 6.20
N VAL A 48 -4.03 -8.13 6.28
CA VAL A 48 -3.27 -7.41 5.24
C VAL A 48 -1.82 -7.87 5.20
N GLU A 49 -1.21 -8.09 6.36
CA GLU A 49 0.16 -8.60 6.42
C GLU A 49 0.27 -9.98 5.76
N LYS A 50 -0.71 -10.86 6.04
CA LYS A 50 -0.77 -12.19 5.42
C LYS A 50 -0.96 -12.08 3.90
N LEU A 51 -1.85 -11.21 3.46
CA LEU A 51 -2.07 -10.95 2.05
C LEU A 51 -0.78 -10.53 1.36
N ALA A 52 -0.04 -9.60 1.95
CA ALA A 52 1.22 -9.12 1.40
C ALA A 52 2.22 -10.25 1.25
N ALA A 53 2.36 -11.11 2.27
CA ALA A 53 3.26 -12.25 2.22
C ALA A 53 2.87 -13.23 1.10
N GLU A 54 1.59 -13.51 0.96
CA GLU A 54 1.08 -14.46 -0.06
C GLU A 54 1.24 -13.92 -1.48
N GLN A 55 1.11 -12.60 -1.66
CA GLN A 55 1.13 -11.98 -2.98
C GLN A 55 2.48 -11.35 -3.35
N GLY A 56 3.47 -11.48 -2.50
CA GLY A 56 4.79 -10.92 -2.78
C GLY A 56 4.83 -9.40 -2.74
N CYS A 57 4.01 -8.79 -1.89
CA CYS A 57 3.99 -7.34 -1.69
C CYS A 57 4.83 -6.96 -0.47
N THR A 58 5.30 -5.73 -0.44
CA THR A 58 5.94 -5.18 0.75
C THR A 58 4.87 -4.71 1.73
N PHE A 59 5.02 -5.02 3.02
CA PHE A 59 4.10 -4.59 4.06
C PHE A 59 4.83 -3.70 5.07
N ILE A 60 4.25 -2.55 5.36
CA ILE A 60 4.78 -1.61 6.36
C ILE A 60 3.66 -1.25 7.32
N ALA A 61 3.86 -1.46 8.62
CA ALA A 61 2.89 -1.08 9.64
C ALA A 61 3.27 0.27 10.23
N ALA A 62 2.36 1.25 10.13
CA ALA A 62 2.55 2.53 10.81
C ALA A 62 2.29 2.36 12.31
N ALA A 63 3.11 3.00 13.14
CA ALA A 63 2.96 2.93 14.59
C ALA A 63 1.68 3.62 15.07
N GLU A 64 1.23 4.63 14.33
CA GLU A 64 0.00 5.36 14.65
C GLU A 64 -0.62 5.89 13.36
N ASN A 65 -1.92 6.19 13.40
CA ASN A 65 -2.60 6.80 12.27
C ASN A 65 -2.50 8.32 12.38
N ARG A 66 -1.71 8.93 11.51
CA ARG A 66 -1.53 10.39 11.44
C ARG A 66 -2.19 10.99 10.20
N GLY A 67 -3.10 10.25 9.59
CA GLY A 67 -3.86 10.67 8.44
C GLY A 67 -3.38 10.07 7.12
N TYR A 68 -4.12 10.36 6.08
CA TYR A 68 -3.90 9.81 4.74
C TYR A 68 -2.51 10.18 4.18
N ASN A 69 -2.17 11.46 4.24
CA ASN A 69 -0.89 11.92 3.68
C ASN A 69 0.31 11.35 4.43
N ALA A 70 0.23 11.29 5.76
CA ALA A 70 1.30 10.72 6.56
C ALA A 70 1.51 9.25 6.25
N GLY A 71 0.41 8.49 6.08
CA GLY A 71 0.47 7.09 5.70
C GLY A 71 1.11 6.88 4.34
N ASN A 72 0.69 7.64 3.34
CA ASN A 72 1.28 7.57 2.00
C ASN A 72 2.75 7.96 1.99
N ASN A 73 3.15 8.93 2.81
CA ASN A 73 4.55 9.35 2.91
C ASN A 73 5.45 8.23 3.43
N ILE A 74 4.95 7.33 4.26
CA ILE A 74 5.70 6.17 4.70
C ILE A 74 6.05 5.30 3.49
N GLY A 75 5.07 5.00 2.65
CA GLY A 75 5.29 4.21 1.43
C GLY A 75 6.19 4.92 0.44
N LEU A 76 6.00 6.21 0.26
CA LEU A 76 6.82 7.01 -0.65
C LEU A 76 8.27 7.06 -0.19
N ARG A 77 8.50 7.21 1.11
CA ARG A 77 9.85 7.20 1.67
C ARG A 77 10.53 5.86 1.44
N TYR A 78 9.79 4.75 1.63
CA TYR A 78 10.31 3.42 1.31
C TYR A 78 10.72 3.36 -0.17
N THR A 79 9.87 3.84 -1.06
CA THR A 79 10.14 3.82 -2.50
C THR A 79 11.43 4.58 -2.83
N ILE A 80 11.59 5.76 -2.26
CA ILE A 80 12.76 6.61 -2.53
C ILE A 80 14.05 6.01 -1.93
N GLU A 81 13.99 5.58 -0.67
CA GLU A 81 15.20 5.20 0.06
C GLU A 81 15.60 3.74 -0.15
N ILE A 82 14.63 2.83 -0.22
CA ILE A 82 14.91 1.39 -0.28
C ILE A 82 14.97 0.89 -1.72
N LEU A 83 14.12 1.42 -2.59
CA LEU A 83 14.08 1.04 -3.99
C LEU A 83 14.96 1.93 -4.89
N LYS A 84 15.82 2.76 -4.30
CA LYS A 84 16.65 3.71 -5.06
C LYS A 84 17.56 3.06 -6.09
N ASN A 85 17.93 1.80 -5.89
CA ASN A 85 18.77 1.06 -6.83
C ASN A 85 17.98 0.42 -7.97
N TYR A 86 16.66 0.53 -7.92
CA TYR A 86 15.76 0.05 -8.96
C TYR A 86 15.29 1.25 -9.78
N ILE A 87 15.11 1.01 -11.08
CA ILE A 87 14.54 2.05 -11.94
C ILE A 87 13.04 1.99 -11.79
N VAL A 88 12.47 2.99 -11.10
CA VAL A 88 11.03 3.13 -10.92
C VAL A 88 10.59 4.35 -11.73
N ASP A 89 9.77 4.11 -12.74
CA ASP A 89 9.35 5.17 -13.68
C ASP A 89 8.35 6.14 -13.07
N SER A 90 7.49 5.63 -12.19
CA SER A 90 6.51 6.47 -11.52
C SER A 90 5.97 5.76 -10.27
N TYR A 91 5.14 6.47 -9.51
CA TYR A 91 4.42 5.86 -8.39
C TYR A 91 2.96 6.31 -8.41
N VAL A 92 2.11 5.48 -7.77
CA VAL A 92 0.69 5.74 -7.62
C VAL A 92 0.31 5.47 -6.17
N GLU A 93 -0.51 6.34 -5.59
CA GLU A 93 -1.03 6.19 -4.24
C GLU A 93 -2.51 5.83 -4.32
N ILE A 94 -2.90 4.70 -3.71
CA ILE A 94 -4.28 4.20 -3.76
C ILE A 94 -4.79 3.98 -2.34
N PRO A 95 -5.83 4.69 -1.91
CA PRO A 95 -6.50 4.34 -0.66
C PRO A 95 -7.39 3.11 -0.89
N CYS A 96 -7.39 2.17 0.05
CA CYS A 96 -8.26 1.00 -0.04
C CYS A 96 -9.73 1.37 0.10
N ASN A 97 -10.02 2.42 0.85
CA ASN A 97 -11.38 2.88 1.11
C ASN A 97 -11.46 4.39 0.92
N LEU A 98 -12.31 4.85 0.01
CA LEU A 98 -12.48 6.27 -0.26
C LEU A 98 -12.92 7.07 0.95
N ASN A 99 -13.60 6.44 1.91
CA ASN A 99 -14.00 7.13 3.15
C ASN A 99 -12.79 7.59 3.95
N ASP A 100 -11.66 6.90 3.83
CA ASP A 100 -10.44 7.29 4.52
C ASP A 100 -9.91 8.63 4.01
N LEU A 101 -10.11 8.95 2.74
CA LEU A 101 -9.74 10.24 2.17
C LEU A 101 -10.48 11.39 2.85
N TYR A 102 -11.77 11.22 3.05
CA TYR A 102 -12.60 12.26 3.68
C TYR A 102 -12.36 12.38 5.17
N LYS A 103 -11.92 11.30 5.80
CA LYS A 103 -11.70 11.26 7.23
C LYS A 103 -10.33 11.82 7.63
N TYR A 104 -9.31 11.55 6.84
CA TYR A 104 -7.92 11.86 7.18
C TYR A 104 -7.19 12.76 6.18
N GLY A 105 -7.81 12.97 5.06
CA GLY A 105 -7.18 13.71 3.97
C GLY A 105 -7.34 15.18 3.98
#